data_01c6c6248c768563dfe801bcfaaa4919
#
_entry.id   01c6c6248c768563dfe801bcfaaa4919
#
_cell.length_a   1.000
_cell.length_b   1.000
_cell.length_c   1.000
_cell.angle_alpha   90.00
_cell.angle_beta   90.00
_cell.angle_gamma   90.00
#
_symmetry.space_group_name_H-M   'P 1'
#
loop_
_entity.id
_entity.type
_entity.pdbx_description
1 polymer ?
#
loop_
_entity_poly.entity_id
_entity_poly.type
_entity_poly.pdbx_seq_one_letter_code
_entity_poly.pdbx_strand_id
1 'polypeptide(L)'
;MSARVAVITSSYPRERGDAAGHFVESEVKRLLRAGHDVHVFAPGAGSTESNGATVHWITDRGAFGWPGALARLKERPTRWLGASEFCARASSALRKQRSFERVQAHFLLPCAWPIALNGDRKSELELVGHGSDVRLFCRLPRVVRTRIARAWLARGAKLRVTSRELADALGAATPELSSSLSVEPSPIDVDEVPTRKLARHALGISETKSVALIVGRLIPEKRVALALHALSLLDNLCAVVVGDGPELESLRARFPDVHFAGHLPRPETLRWIAAADVLVSASAHEGAPSVVREARALGVPVVAVPAGDLVAWAERDPGLLLVRPE
;
A
#
# COMPACT_ATOMS: atom_id res chain seq x y z
N MET A 1 -14.86 4.21 -23.06
CA MET A 1 -16.16 4.75 -22.58
C MET A 1 -16.00 5.12 -21.12
N SER A 2 -16.55 6.26 -20.70
CA SER A 2 -16.61 6.64 -19.29
C SER A 2 -17.54 5.70 -18.53
N ALA A 3 -17.11 5.19 -17.38
CA ALA A 3 -17.92 4.35 -16.51
C ALA A 3 -18.02 4.97 -15.12
N ARG A 4 -19.10 4.73 -14.42
CA ARG A 4 -19.27 5.12 -13.02
C ARG A 4 -18.72 4.03 -12.11
N VAL A 5 -17.66 4.34 -11.37
CA VAL A 5 -16.88 3.38 -10.59
C VAL A 5 -17.00 3.67 -9.10
N ALA A 6 -17.36 2.65 -8.30
CA ALA A 6 -17.27 2.71 -6.85
C ALA A 6 -15.95 2.07 -6.39
N VAL A 7 -15.14 2.80 -5.63
CA VAL A 7 -13.95 2.30 -4.95
C VAL A 7 -14.23 2.20 -3.46
N ILE A 8 -14.22 0.99 -2.91
CA ILE A 8 -14.47 0.73 -1.49
C ILE A 8 -13.15 0.40 -0.82
N THR A 9 -12.79 1.11 0.23
CA THR A 9 -11.50 0.91 0.90
C THR A 9 -11.59 1.12 2.41
N SER A 10 -10.74 0.42 3.16
CA SER A 10 -10.52 0.67 4.59
C SER A 10 -9.33 1.60 4.87
N SER A 11 -8.67 2.12 3.83
CA SER A 11 -7.55 3.07 3.95
C SER A 11 -7.53 4.00 2.74
N TYR A 12 -7.68 5.30 2.98
CA TYR A 12 -7.63 6.36 1.97
C TYR A 12 -7.05 7.62 2.60
N PRO A 13 -6.24 8.44 1.90
CA PRO A 13 -5.69 9.67 2.43
C PRO A 13 -6.78 10.63 2.88
N ARG A 14 -6.67 11.15 4.09
CA ARG A 14 -7.62 12.14 4.66
C ARG A 14 -7.24 13.56 4.30
N GLU A 15 -5.94 13.77 4.11
CA GLU A 15 -5.32 15.05 3.77
C GLU A 15 -4.34 14.85 2.61
N ARG A 16 -4.02 15.94 1.92
CA ARG A 16 -3.02 15.90 0.84
C ARG A 16 -1.66 15.47 1.39
N GLY A 17 -1.11 14.40 0.86
CA GLY A 17 0.19 13.86 1.27
C GLY A 17 0.13 12.83 2.40
N ASP A 18 -1.04 12.48 2.92
CA ASP A 18 -1.19 11.37 3.87
C ASP A 18 -0.65 10.07 3.23
N ALA A 19 0.23 9.39 3.96
CA ALA A 19 0.80 8.13 3.50
C ALA A 19 -0.19 6.95 3.59
N ALA A 20 -1.25 7.09 4.39
CA ALA A 20 -2.24 6.04 4.57
C ALA A 20 -3.11 5.88 3.32
N GLY A 21 -3.07 4.71 2.69
CA GLY A 21 -3.91 4.41 1.53
C GLY A 21 -3.48 5.08 0.22
N HIS A 22 -2.26 5.66 0.15
CA HIS A 22 -1.73 6.30 -1.06
C HIS A 22 -1.80 5.41 -2.31
N PHE A 23 -1.64 4.08 -2.16
CA PHE A 23 -1.76 3.14 -3.26
C PHE A 23 -3.19 3.00 -3.79
N VAL A 24 -4.22 3.22 -2.94
CA VAL A 24 -5.62 3.31 -3.37
C VAL A 24 -5.87 4.65 -4.07
N GLU A 25 -5.30 5.75 -3.56
CA GLU A 25 -5.36 7.05 -4.22
C GLU A 25 -4.72 7.00 -5.61
N SER A 26 -3.57 6.32 -5.77
CA SER A 26 -2.94 6.13 -7.08
C SER A 26 -3.85 5.35 -8.05
N GLU A 27 -4.59 4.36 -7.55
CA GLU A 27 -5.60 3.64 -8.35
C GLU A 27 -6.75 4.57 -8.76
N VAL A 28 -7.27 5.37 -7.83
CA VAL A 28 -8.31 6.37 -8.10
C VAL A 28 -7.85 7.37 -9.16
N LYS A 29 -6.63 7.91 -9.04
CA LYS A 29 -6.05 8.81 -10.04
C LYS A 29 -5.94 8.14 -11.41
N ARG A 30 -5.55 6.86 -11.47
CA ARG A 30 -5.51 6.08 -12.71
C ARG A 30 -6.89 5.97 -13.36
N LEU A 31 -7.93 5.70 -12.57
CA LEU A 31 -9.30 5.63 -13.04
C LEU A 31 -9.82 6.98 -13.57
N LEU A 32 -9.52 8.07 -12.86
CA LEU A 32 -9.88 9.45 -13.27
C LEU A 32 -9.18 9.84 -14.58
N ARG A 33 -7.89 9.53 -14.74
CA ARG A 33 -7.14 9.76 -15.99
C ARG A 33 -7.70 8.95 -17.16
N ALA A 34 -8.30 7.79 -16.89
CA ALA A 34 -9.04 7.01 -17.90
C ALA A 34 -10.45 7.58 -18.22
N GLY A 35 -10.84 8.70 -17.59
CA GLY A 35 -12.10 9.39 -17.84
C GLY A 35 -13.31 8.80 -17.11
N HIS A 36 -13.12 8.01 -16.06
CA HIS A 36 -14.20 7.45 -15.26
C HIS A 36 -14.73 8.45 -14.22
N ASP A 37 -16.02 8.33 -13.88
CA ASP A 37 -16.65 8.99 -12.73
C ASP A 37 -16.41 8.15 -11.47
N VAL A 38 -15.56 8.62 -10.55
CA VAL A 38 -15.07 7.81 -9.44
C VAL A 38 -15.64 8.26 -8.10
N HIS A 39 -16.30 7.33 -7.40
CA HIS A 39 -16.81 7.51 -6.05
C HIS A 39 -16.05 6.61 -5.06
N VAL A 40 -15.42 7.21 -4.07
CA VAL A 40 -14.64 6.50 -3.04
C VAL A 40 -15.46 6.39 -1.76
N PHE A 41 -15.57 5.18 -1.21
CA PHE A 41 -16.20 4.91 0.09
C PHE A 41 -15.10 4.56 1.09
N ALA A 42 -14.76 5.48 1.98
CA ALA A 42 -13.60 5.39 2.87
C ALA A 42 -13.94 5.71 4.34
N PRO A 43 -13.18 5.16 5.32
CA PRO A 43 -13.40 5.46 6.73
C PRO A 43 -12.84 6.82 7.12
N GLY A 44 -13.55 7.53 7.99
CA GLY A 44 -13.08 8.78 8.57
C GLY A 44 -13.96 9.97 8.27
N ALA A 45 -13.34 11.14 8.25
CA ALA A 45 -13.92 12.42 7.86
C ALA A 45 -12.88 13.19 7.03
N GLY A 46 -13.33 13.98 6.08
CA GLY A 46 -12.48 14.77 5.20
C GLY A 46 -13.29 15.50 4.14
N SER A 47 -12.60 16.11 3.17
CA SER A 47 -13.26 16.76 2.03
C SER A 47 -14.04 15.74 1.19
N THR A 48 -15.23 16.13 0.75
CA THR A 48 -16.06 15.31 -0.15
C THR A 48 -15.50 15.23 -1.57
N GLU A 49 -14.53 16.07 -1.91
CA GLU A 49 -13.80 16.03 -3.17
C GLU A 49 -12.32 15.82 -2.92
N SER A 50 -11.71 14.87 -3.62
CA SER A 50 -10.29 14.60 -3.59
C SER A 50 -9.79 14.29 -5.01
N ASN A 51 -8.94 15.17 -5.55
CA ASN A 51 -8.31 15.01 -6.86
C ASN A 51 -9.30 14.72 -8.02
N GLY A 52 -10.54 15.24 -7.94
CA GLY A 52 -11.60 14.98 -8.95
C GLY A 52 -12.48 13.76 -8.67
N ALA A 53 -12.23 12.99 -7.61
CA ALA A 53 -13.11 11.93 -7.14
C ALA A 53 -14.09 12.44 -6.07
N THR A 54 -15.31 11.91 -6.07
CA THR A 54 -16.25 12.13 -4.96
C THR A 54 -15.98 11.17 -3.83
N VAL A 55 -15.66 11.67 -2.64
CA VAL A 55 -15.35 10.82 -1.47
C VAL A 55 -16.52 10.80 -0.48
N HIS A 56 -17.03 9.61 -0.21
CA HIS A 56 -18.04 9.33 0.80
C HIS A 56 -17.36 8.88 2.09
N TRP A 57 -17.13 9.83 2.99
CA TRP A 57 -16.54 9.55 4.29
C TRP A 57 -17.54 8.87 5.22
N ILE A 58 -17.11 7.78 5.85
CA ILE A 58 -17.96 6.93 6.68
C ILE A 58 -17.31 6.78 8.05
N THR A 59 -18.07 7.06 9.10
CA THR A 59 -17.56 6.95 10.47
C THR A 59 -17.12 5.52 10.79
N ASP A 60 -15.96 5.42 11.44
CA ASP A 60 -15.31 4.16 11.83
C ASP A 60 -14.89 4.15 13.31
N ARG A 61 -15.21 5.21 14.06
CA ARG A 61 -14.78 5.42 15.47
C ARG A 61 -13.30 5.13 15.71
N GLY A 62 -12.47 5.44 14.71
CA GLY A 62 -11.03 5.21 14.76
C GLY A 62 -10.61 3.74 14.66
N ALA A 63 -11.41 2.88 14.07
CA ALA A 63 -11.07 1.48 13.81
C ALA A 63 -9.97 1.35 12.74
N PHE A 64 -9.96 2.27 11.76
CA PHE A 64 -9.02 2.28 10.64
C PHE A 64 -8.04 3.46 10.73
N GLY A 65 -6.92 3.37 10.04
CA GLY A 65 -5.85 4.36 10.02
C GLY A 65 -4.50 3.80 10.43
N TRP A 66 -3.50 4.67 10.54
CA TRP A 66 -2.14 4.30 10.96
C TRP A 66 -2.11 3.73 12.39
N PRO A 67 -1.31 2.69 12.70
CA PRO A 67 -0.37 1.96 11.83
C PRO A 67 -1.02 0.81 11.04
N GLY A 68 -2.33 0.68 11.03
CA GLY A 68 -3.12 -0.32 10.32
C GLY A 68 -4.27 -0.88 11.15
N ALA A 69 -5.35 -1.29 10.49
CA ALA A 69 -6.59 -1.72 11.13
C ALA A 69 -6.38 -2.83 12.19
N LEU A 70 -5.62 -3.88 11.85
CA LEU A 70 -5.40 -5.00 12.77
C LEU A 70 -4.66 -4.60 14.05
N ALA A 71 -3.66 -3.71 13.95
CA ALA A 71 -2.93 -3.19 15.10
C ALA A 71 -3.88 -2.38 16.01
N ARG A 72 -4.67 -1.48 15.41
CA ARG A 72 -5.64 -0.66 16.14
C ARG A 72 -6.73 -1.46 16.83
N LEU A 73 -7.26 -2.49 16.16
CA LEU A 73 -8.29 -3.38 16.72
C LEU A 73 -7.76 -4.23 17.87
N LYS A 74 -6.49 -4.65 17.81
CA LYS A 74 -5.83 -5.35 18.93
C LYS A 74 -5.57 -4.44 20.13
N GLU A 75 -5.16 -3.20 19.87
CA GLU A 75 -4.88 -2.21 20.91
C GLU A 75 -6.12 -1.86 21.74
N ARG A 76 -7.28 -1.69 21.08
CA ARG A 76 -8.56 -1.34 21.75
C ARG A 76 -9.71 -2.18 21.17
N PRO A 77 -10.17 -3.22 21.88
CA PRO A 77 -11.27 -4.09 21.43
C PRO A 77 -12.58 -3.35 21.12
N THR A 78 -12.85 -2.22 21.78
CA THR A 78 -14.04 -1.40 21.50
C THR A 78 -14.09 -0.86 20.07
N ARG A 79 -12.96 -0.76 19.38
CA ARG A 79 -12.89 -0.35 17.97
C ARG A 79 -13.54 -1.35 17.00
N TRP A 80 -13.80 -2.60 17.43
CA TRP A 80 -14.58 -3.55 16.65
C TRP A 80 -16.01 -3.07 16.39
N LEU A 81 -16.60 -2.30 17.32
CA LEU A 81 -17.89 -1.64 17.11
C LEU A 81 -17.79 -0.62 15.95
N GLY A 82 -16.72 0.15 15.90
CA GLY A 82 -16.46 1.10 14.80
C GLY A 82 -16.27 0.41 13.45
N ALA A 83 -15.55 -0.71 13.42
CA ALA A 83 -15.40 -1.51 12.21
C ALA A 83 -16.73 -2.08 11.72
N SER A 84 -17.58 -2.57 12.62
CA SER A 84 -18.92 -3.08 12.30
C SER A 84 -19.84 -1.94 11.82
N GLU A 85 -19.80 -0.78 12.45
CA GLU A 85 -20.54 0.41 12.05
C GLU A 85 -20.11 0.87 10.65
N PHE A 86 -18.81 0.90 10.37
CA PHE A 86 -18.27 1.20 9.03
C PHE A 86 -18.85 0.22 8.00
N CYS A 87 -18.81 -1.09 8.26
CA CYS A 87 -19.35 -2.09 7.32
C CYS A 87 -20.83 -1.87 7.02
N ALA A 88 -21.65 -1.61 8.04
CA ALA A 88 -23.09 -1.38 7.88
C ALA A 88 -23.38 -0.10 7.10
N ARG A 89 -22.72 1.01 7.47
CA ARG A 89 -22.90 2.32 6.82
C ARG A 89 -22.38 2.35 5.40
N ALA A 90 -21.20 1.76 5.12
CA ALA A 90 -20.64 1.66 3.79
C ALA A 90 -21.53 0.83 2.87
N SER A 91 -22.03 -0.31 3.35
CA SER A 91 -23.01 -1.12 2.59
C SER A 91 -24.29 -0.35 2.30
N SER A 92 -24.80 0.43 3.26
CA SER A 92 -25.99 1.26 3.09
C SER A 92 -25.73 2.40 2.10
N ALA A 93 -24.60 3.10 2.21
CA ALA A 93 -24.22 4.19 1.32
C ALA A 93 -24.08 3.69 -0.13
N LEU A 94 -23.42 2.55 -0.33
CA LEU A 94 -23.26 1.93 -1.65
C LEU A 94 -24.63 1.62 -2.31
N ARG A 95 -25.59 1.09 -1.54
CA ARG A 95 -26.93 0.77 -2.04
C ARG A 95 -27.80 2.01 -2.35
N LYS A 96 -27.58 3.11 -1.64
CA LYS A 96 -28.35 4.34 -1.81
C LYS A 96 -27.93 5.15 -3.04
N GLN A 97 -26.74 4.94 -3.54
CA GLN A 97 -26.25 5.60 -4.73
C GLN A 97 -26.86 5.00 -6.00
N ARG A 98 -26.87 5.77 -7.10
CA ARG A 98 -27.22 5.22 -8.42
C ARG A 98 -26.31 4.03 -8.73
N SER A 99 -26.78 3.08 -9.55
CA SER A 99 -25.98 1.90 -9.91
C SER A 99 -24.62 2.29 -10.45
N PHE A 100 -23.59 1.59 -9.96
CA PHE A 100 -22.24 1.66 -10.49
C PHE A 100 -22.07 0.58 -11.54
N GLU A 101 -21.39 0.90 -12.64
CA GLU A 101 -21.05 -0.09 -13.67
C GLU A 101 -19.94 -1.02 -13.17
N ARG A 102 -19.02 -0.46 -12.34
CA ARG A 102 -17.90 -1.20 -11.74
C ARG A 102 -17.80 -0.91 -10.25
N VAL A 103 -17.57 -1.95 -9.46
CA VAL A 103 -17.25 -1.87 -8.04
C VAL A 103 -15.87 -2.47 -7.82
N GLN A 104 -14.94 -1.67 -7.32
CA GLN A 104 -13.60 -2.09 -6.95
C GLN A 104 -13.45 -2.06 -5.43
N ALA A 105 -13.20 -3.22 -4.80
CA ALA A 105 -13.06 -3.32 -3.36
C ALA A 105 -11.62 -3.61 -2.98
N HIS A 106 -10.97 -2.62 -2.37
CA HIS A 106 -9.62 -2.74 -1.83
C HIS A 106 -9.66 -3.29 -0.41
N PHE A 107 -8.89 -4.34 -0.17
CA PHE A 107 -8.86 -5.22 1.00
C PHE A 107 -10.00 -6.25 1.00
N LEU A 108 -9.62 -7.52 1.02
CA LEU A 108 -10.57 -8.65 1.05
C LEU A 108 -11.52 -8.57 2.25
N LEU A 109 -10.98 -8.11 3.40
CA LEU A 109 -11.76 -7.83 4.60
C LEU A 109 -11.47 -6.41 5.09
N PRO A 110 -12.47 -5.58 5.39
CA PRO A 110 -13.91 -5.84 5.30
C PRO A 110 -14.53 -5.42 3.96
N CYS A 111 -13.77 -4.86 3.01
CA CYS A 111 -14.32 -4.17 1.86
C CYS A 111 -14.90 -5.13 0.81
N ALA A 112 -14.18 -6.19 0.42
CA ALA A 112 -14.70 -7.18 -0.50
C ALA A 112 -15.80 -8.03 0.16
N TRP A 113 -15.65 -8.35 1.44
CA TRP A 113 -16.68 -9.03 2.24
C TRP A 113 -16.77 -8.35 3.61
N PRO A 114 -17.97 -7.91 4.06
CA PRO A 114 -19.29 -8.07 3.42
C PRO A 114 -19.69 -6.92 2.50
N ILE A 115 -18.93 -5.78 2.42
CA ILE A 115 -19.45 -4.51 1.88
C ILE A 115 -19.79 -4.62 0.38
N ALA A 116 -18.84 -5.03 -0.45
CA ALA A 116 -19.00 -5.04 -1.90
C ALA A 116 -20.09 -6.01 -2.38
N LEU A 117 -20.34 -7.10 -1.64
CA LEU A 117 -21.43 -8.04 -1.98
C LEU A 117 -22.83 -7.44 -1.81
N ASN A 118 -22.94 -6.32 -1.08
CA ASN A 118 -24.21 -5.60 -0.92
C ASN A 118 -24.47 -4.57 -2.04
N GLY A 119 -23.55 -4.40 -3.00
CA GLY A 119 -23.73 -3.57 -4.17
C GLY A 119 -24.67 -4.17 -5.21
N ASP A 120 -24.93 -3.40 -6.29
CA ASP A 120 -25.76 -3.84 -7.40
C ASP A 120 -25.17 -5.12 -8.04
N ARG A 121 -26.03 -6.11 -8.25
CA ARG A 121 -25.65 -7.40 -8.85
C ARG A 121 -25.21 -7.30 -10.31
N LYS A 122 -25.59 -6.24 -10.99
CA LYS A 122 -25.21 -5.98 -12.39
C LYS A 122 -23.82 -5.35 -12.53
N SER A 123 -23.27 -4.78 -11.46
CA SER A 123 -21.93 -4.18 -11.48
C SER A 123 -20.85 -5.23 -11.70
N GLU A 124 -19.87 -4.92 -12.53
CA GLU A 124 -18.62 -5.67 -12.59
C GLU A 124 -17.91 -5.55 -11.22
N LEU A 125 -17.50 -6.65 -10.62
CA LEU A 125 -16.90 -6.69 -9.29
C LEU A 125 -15.42 -7.09 -9.38
N GLU A 126 -14.54 -6.18 -8.94
CA GLU A 126 -13.12 -6.43 -8.79
C GLU A 126 -12.72 -6.35 -7.30
N LEU A 127 -12.02 -7.37 -6.82
CA LEU A 127 -11.55 -7.48 -5.45
C LEU A 127 -10.03 -7.39 -5.44
N VAL A 128 -9.48 -6.47 -4.65
CA VAL A 128 -8.03 -6.21 -4.62
C VAL A 128 -7.46 -6.52 -3.24
N GLY A 129 -6.60 -7.54 -3.18
CA GLY A 129 -5.88 -7.94 -1.97
C GLY A 129 -4.49 -7.30 -1.91
N HIS A 130 -4.16 -6.70 -0.75
CA HIS A 130 -2.93 -5.91 -0.59
C HIS A 130 -1.85 -6.56 0.28
N GLY A 131 -2.17 -7.61 1.04
CA GLY A 131 -1.18 -8.32 1.87
C GLY A 131 -1.74 -8.76 3.21
N SER A 132 -1.83 -7.88 4.20
CA SER A 132 -2.31 -8.25 5.55
C SER A 132 -3.75 -8.77 5.55
N ASP A 133 -4.59 -8.25 4.69
CA ASP A 133 -5.98 -8.67 4.47
C ASP A 133 -6.06 -10.06 3.83
N VAL A 134 -5.19 -10.36 2.85
CA VAL A 134 -5.07 -11.69 2.24
C VAL A 134 -4.61 -12.71 3.28
N ARG A 135 -3.55 -12.39 4.04
CA ARG A 135 -3.05 -13.26 5.11
C ARG A 135 -4.11 -13.48 6.20
N LEU A 136 -4.89 -12.44 6.54
CA LEU A 136 -6.00 -12.56 7.47
C LEU A 136 -7.09 -13.49 6.92
N PHE A 137 -7.47 -13.32 5.66
CA PHE A 137 -8.45 -14.16 4.98
C PHE A 137 -7.98 -15.63 4.96
N CYS A 138 -6.72 -15.91 4.63
CA CYS A 138 -6.16 -17.25 4.63
C CYS A 138 -6.17 -17.93 6.00
N ARG A 139 -6.16 -17.18 7.11
CA ARG A 139 -6.25 -17.70 8.48
C ARG A 139 -7.69 -18.00 8.95
N LEU A 140 -8.70 -17.59 8.20
CA LEU A 140 -10.08 -17.92 8.55
C LEU A 140 -10.33 -19.45 8.50
N PRO A 141 -11.26 -20.00 9.28
CA PRO A 141 -11.66 -21.38 9.17
C PRO A 141 -12.07 -21.74 7.72
N ARG A 142 -11.69 -22.92 7.25
CA ARG A 142 -11.95 -23.35 5.87
C ARG A 142 -13.41 -23.17 5.44
N VAL A 143 -14.35 -23.55 6.30
CA VAL A 143 -15.80 -23.39 6.01
C VAL A 143 -16.17 -21.92 5.73
N VAL A 144 -15.63 -20.99 6.51
CA VAL A 144 -15.90 -19.55 6.36
C VAL A 144 -15.28 -19.05 5.04
N ARG A 145 -13.99 -19.38 4.78
CA ARG A 145 -13.31 -19.01 3.54
C ARG A 145 -14.05 -19.49 2.30
N THR A 146 -14.40 -20.79 2.28
CA THR A 146 -15.12 -21.39 1.14
C THR A 146 -16.48 -20.74 0.91
N ARG A 147 -17.21 -20.39 1.98
CA ARG A 147 -18.49 -19.65 1.84
C ARG A 147 -18.30 -18.27 1.23
N ILE A 148 -17.31 -17.53 1.70
CA ILE A 148 -17.01 -16.19 1.17
C ILE A 148 -16.56 -16.30 -0.29
N ALA A 149 -15.64 -17.21 -0.61
CA ALA A 149 -15.15 -17.44 -1.96
C ALA A 149 -16.27 -17.79 -2.94
N ARG A 150 -17.17 -18.69 -2.55
CA ARG A 150 -18.36 -19.04 -3.36
C ARG A 150 -19.27 -17.83 -3.59
N ALA A 151 -19.45 -16.96 -2.60
CA ALA A 151 -20.24 -15.75 -2.75
C ALA A 151 -19.59 -14.78 -3.74
N TRP A 152 -18.28 -14.62 -3.74
CA TRP A 152 -17.54 -13.83 -4.72
C TRP A 152 -17.65 -14.42 -6.13
N LEU A 153 -17.42 -15.74 -6.28
CA LEU A 153 -17.53 -16.43 -7.58
C LEU A 153 -18.97 -16.36 -8.14
N ALA A 154 -19.99 -16.53 -7.32
CA ALA A 154 -21.40 -16.38 -7.72
C ALA A 154 -21.75 -14.97 -8.19
N ARG A 155 -20.94 -13.96 -7.82
CA ARG A 155 -21.05 -12.57 -8.29
C ARG A 155 -20.17 -12.31 -9.53
N GLY A 156 -19.48 -13.31 -10.05
CA GLY A 156 -18.53 -13.14 -11.15
C GLY A 156 -17.33 -12.24 -10.78
N ALA A 157 -16.95 -12.21 -9.50
CA ALA A 157 -15.87 -11.35 -9.04
C ALA A 157 -14.53 -11.76 -9.65
N LYS A 158 -13.76 -10.76 -10.13
CA LYS A 158 -12.36 -10.89 -10.49
C LYS A 158 -11.51 -10.55 -9.26
N LEU A 159 -10.55 -11.38 -8.94
CA LEU A 159 -9.64 -11.15 -7.83
C LEU A 159 -8.27 -10.73 -8.36
N ARG A 160 -7.76 -9.62 -7.83
CA ARG A 160 -6.41 -9.13 -8.08
C ARG A 160 -5.65 -9.07 -6.77
N VAL A 161 -4.45 -9.62 -6.74
CA VAL A 161 -3.54 -9.48 -5.61
C VAL A 161 -2.25 -8.80 -6.06
N THR A 162 -1.58 -8.13 -5.12
CA THR A 162 -0.46 -7.27 -5.46
C THR A 162 0.86 -8.00 -5.68
N SER A 163 0.96 -9.27 -5.33
CA SER A 163 2.19 -10.07 -5.51
C SER A 163 1.90 -11.53 -5.78
N ARG A 164 2.89 -12.23 -6.37
CA ARG A 164 2.83 -13.67 -6.62
C ARG A 164 2.76 -14.47 -5.33
N GLU A 165 3.53 -14.09 -4.31
CA GLU A 165 3.46 -14.72 -2.97
C GLU A 165 2.02 -14.74 -2.42
N LEU A 166 1.30 -13.61 -2.58
CA LEU A 166 -0.09 -13.53 -2.12
C LEU A 166 -1.03 -14.38 -2.97
N ALA A 167 -0.78 -14.48 -4.28
CA ALA A 167 -1.55 -15.34 -5.17
C ALA A 167 -1.39 -16.80 -4.79
N ASP A 168 -0.16 -17.25 -4.58
CA ASP A 168 0.17 -18.62 -4.19
C ASP A 168 -0.45 -18.97 -2.82
N ALA A 169 -0.31 -18.07 -1.84
CA ALA A 169 -0.92 -18.24 -0.51
C ALA A 169 -2.45 -18.34 -0.59
N LEU A 170 -3.09 -17.49 -1.39
CA LEU A 170 -4.55 -17.48 -1.54
C LEU A 170 -5.03 -18.71 -2.30
N GLY A 171 -4.36 -19.09 -3.38
CA GLY A 171 -4.66 -20.28 -4.18
C GLY A 171 -4.51 -21.57 -3.36
N ALA A 172 -3.43 -21.70 -2.57
CA ALA A 172 -3.24 -22.82 -1.66
C ALA A 172 -4.31 -22.89 -0.57
N ALA A 173 -4.69 -21.72 0.01
CA ALA A 173 -5.71 -21.66 1.05
C ALA A 173 -7.13 -21.87 0.52
N THR A 174 -7.43 -21.46 -0.73
CA THR A 174 -8.76 -21.44 -1.33
C THR A 174 -8.66 -21.72 -2.83
N PRO A 175 -8.44 -22.99 -3.22
CA PRO A 175 -8.19 -23.39 -4.62
C PRO A 175 -9.31 -22.97 -5.60
N GLU A 176 -10.54 -22.83 -5.09
CA GLU A 176 -11.69 -22.40 -5.88
C GLU A 176 -11.53 -21.00 -6.51
N LEU A 177 -10.65 -20.16 -5.95
CA LEU A 177 -10.40 -18.81 -6.47
C LEU A 177 -9.34 -18.75 -7.57
N SER A 178 -8.58 -19.82 -7.80
CA SER A 178 -7.39 -19.80 -8.68
C SER A 178 -7.69 -19.33 -10.11
N SER A 179 -8.85 -19.69 -10.66
CA SER A 179 -9.26 -19.28 -12.02
C SER A 179 -9.68 -17.81 -12.15
N SER A 180 -10.01 -17.18 -11.03
CA SER A 180 -10.45 -15.77 -10.97
C SER A 180 -9.34 -14.84 -10.48
N LEU A 181 -8.14 -15.38 -10.21
CA LEU A 181 -7.03 -14.67 -9.55
C LEU A 181 -6.03 -14.15 -10.58
N SER A 182 -5.70 -12.89 -10.46
CA SER A 182 -4.62 -12.23 -11.21
C SER A 182 -3.60 -11.58 -10.28
N VAL A 183 -2.37 -11.41 -10.76
CA VAL A 183 -1.31 -10.72 -10.04
C VAL A 183 -1.00 -9.41 -10.76
N GLU A 184 -1.28 -8.31 -10.11
CA GLU A 184 -0.97 -6.97 -10.61
C GLU A 184 -0.68 -6.05 -9.43
N PRO A 185 0.55 -5.53 -9.30
CA PRO A 185 0.90 -4.57 -8.26
C PRO A 185 0.06 -3.30 -8.35
N SER A 186 -0.23 -2.67 -7.20
CA SER A 186 -0.94 -1.39 -7.17
C SER A 186 -0.19 -0.34 -7.99
N PRO A 187 -0.85 0.56 -8.73
CA PRO A 187 -0.18 1.60 -9.48
C PRO A 187 0.63 2.51 -8.55
N ILE A 188 1.71 3.06 -9.07
CA ILE A 188 2.50 4.11 -8.45
C ILE A 188 2.24 5.43 -9.15
N ASP A 189 2.38 6.54 -8.43
CA ASP A 189 2.21 7.89 -8.96
C ASP A 189 3.46 8.69 -8.62
N VAL A 190 4.26 9.00 -9.63
CA VAL A 190 5.52 9.72 -9.54
C VAL A 190 5.58 10.90 -10.52
N ASP A 191 4.47 11.28 -11.14
CA ASP A 191 4.43 12.24 -12.25
C ASP A 191 4.84 13.67 -11.85
N GLU A 192 4.57 14.07 -10.60
CA GLU A 192 4.88 15.41 -10.08
C GLU A 192 6.20 15.48 -9.28
N VAL A 193 7.04 14.45 -9.38
CA VAL A 193 8.28 14.39 -8.62
C VAL A 193 9.36 15.24 -9.31
N PRO A 194 10.06 16.13 -8.58
CA PRO A 194 11.12 16.96 -9.15
C PRO A 194 12.29 16.10 -9.64
N THR A 195 13.04 16.63 -10.60
CA THR A 195 14.32 16.01 -11.03
C THR A 195 15.28 15.88 -9.85
N ARG A 196 16.24 14.95 -9.93
CA ARG A 196 17.26 14.74 -8.88
C ARG A 196 17.94 16.07 -8.46
N LYS A 197 18.32 16.91 -9.41
CA LYS A 197 18.96 18.21 -9.13
C LYS A 197 18.07 19.14 -8.31
N LEU A 198 16.80 19.28 -8.70
CA LEU A 198 15.84 20.12 -7.99
C LEU A 198 15.51 19.54 -6.61
N ALA A 199 15.41 18.22 -6.50
CA ALA A 199 15.17 17.54 -5.23
C ALA A 199 16.32 17.76 -4.25
N ARG A 200 17.58 17.62 -4.71
CA ARG A 200 18.78 17.88 -3.89
C ARG A 200 18.88 19.33 -3.46
N HIS A 201 18.66 20.26 -4.36
CA HIS A 201 18.65 21.68 -4.01
C HIS A 201 17.61 22.00 -2.93
N ALA A 202 16.38 21.48 -3.07
CA ALA A 202 15.32 21.68 -2.09
C ALA A 202 15.61 21.05 -0.72
N LEU A 203 16.42 20.00 -0.67
CA LEU A 203 16.83 19.30 0.57
C LEU A 203 18.20 19.79 1.11
N GLY A 204 18.84 20.75 0.46
CA GLY A 204 20.17 21.25 0.86
C GLY A 204 21.28 20.21 0.70
N ILE A 205 21.13 19.23 -0.20
CA ILE A 205 22.11 18.17 -0.45
C ILE A 205 23.06 18.58 -1.56
N SER A 206 24.38 18.54 -1.29
CA SER A 206 25.40 18.80 -2.32
C SER A 206 25.30 17.77 -3.46
N GLU A 207 25.56 18.20 -4.70
CA GLU A 207 25.59 17.32 -5.87
C GLU A 207 26.65 16.22 -5.77
N THR A 208 27.74 16.47 -5.01
CA THR A 208 28.86 15.55 -4.83
C THR A 208 28.67 14.56 -3.67
N LYS A 209 27.65 14.77 -2.83
CA LYS A 209 27.42 13.92 -1.64
C LYS A 209 26.71 12.63 -2.07
N SER A 210 27.29 11.47 -1.75
CA SER A 210 26.63 10.18 -1.95
C SER A 210 25.56 9.95 -0.88
N VAL A 211 24.32 9.62 -1.30
CA VAL A 211 23.17 9.43 -0.42
C VAL A 211 22.58 8.03 -0.61
N ALA A 212 22.61 7.20 0.44
CA ALA A 212 21.85 5.96 0.52
C ALA A 212 20.57 6.19 1.33
N LEU A 213 19.43 5.84 0.75
CA LEU A 213 18.12 6.07 1.32
C LEU A 213 17.45 4.76 1.74
N ILE A 214 16.88 4.75 2.93
CA ILE A 214 15.99 3.70 3.42
C ILE A 214 14.62 4.35 3.66
N VAL A 215 13.56 3.75 3.12
CA VAL A 215 12.18 4.26 3.29
C VAL A 215 11.26 3.15 3.76
N GLY A 216 10.53 3.38 4.85
CA GLY A 216 9.52 2.45 5.30
C GLY A 216 9.17 2.56 6.78
N ARG A 217 8.28 1.70 7.24
CA ARG A 217 7.95 1.58 8.66
C ARG A 217 9.16 1.00 9.42
N LEU A 218 9.51 1.57 10.57
CA LEU A 218 10.62 1.10 11.40
C LEU A 218 10.14 -0.01 12.34
N ILE A 219 9.97 -1.20 11.77
CA ILE A 219 9.51 -2.43 12.42
C ILE A 219 10.49 -3.58 12.15
N PRO A 220 10.55 -4.62 13.00
CA PRO A 220 11.53 -5.71 12.89
C PRO A 220 11.59 -6.36 11.50
N GLU A 221 10.46 -6.54 10.84
CA GLU A 221 10.39 -7.16 9.51
C GLU A 221 11.11 -6.37 8.42
N LYS A 222 11.31 -5.06 8.61
CA LYS A 222 12.04 -4.19 7.67
C LYS A 222 13.55 -4.27 7.85
N ARG A 223 14.03 -4.79 8.98
CA ARG A 223 15.45 -5.01 9.29
C ARG A 223 16.34 -3.79 9.00
N VAL A 224 15.85 -2.59 9.37
CA VAL A 224 16.56 -1.33 9.10
C VAL A 224 17.95 -1.30 9.74
N ALA A 225 18.10 -1.88 10.94
CA ALA A 225 19.39 -2.01 11.61
C ALA A 225 20.42 -2.77 10.77
N LEU A 226 20.01 -3.82 10.05
CA LEU A 226 20.89 -4.59 9.15
C LEU A 226 21.38 -3.73 7.98
N ALA A 227 20.46 -3.00 7.35
CA ALA A 227 20.83 -2.09 6.26
C ALA A 227 21.78 -1.00 6.73
N LEU A 228 21.50 -0.36 7.87
CA LEU A 228 22.37 0.68 8.44
C LEU A 228 23.73 0.16 8.84
N HIS A 229 23.81 -1.05 9.40
CA HIS A 229 25.09 -1.68 9.69
C HIS A 229 25.92 -1.89 8.41
N ALA A 230 25.33 -2.43 7.35
CA ALA A 230 26.02 -2.58 6.08
C ALA A 230 26.50 -1.24 5.50
N LEU A 231 25.68 -0.19 5.59
CA LEU A 231 26.04 1.16 5.13
C LEU A 231 27.13 1.81 5.98
N SER A 232 27.21 1.50 7.28
CA SER A 232 28.25 2.05 8.16
C SER A 232 29.67 1.52 7.87
N LEU A 233 29.80 0.49 7.04
CA LEU A 233 31.08 -0.05 6.58
C LEU A 233 31.62 0.69 5.34
N LEU A 234 30.85 1.65 4.79
CA LEU A 234 31.20 2.39 3.59
C LEU A 234 31.58 3.82 3.93
N ASP A 235 32.76 4.25 3.47
CA ASP A 235 33.22 5.62 3.63
C ASP A 235 32.48 6.59 2.68
N ASN A 236 32.39 7.85 3.12
CA ASN A 236 31.84 8.97 2.30
C ASN A 236 30.38 8.80 1.85
N LEU A 237 29.58 7.99 2.55
CA LEU A 237 28.17 7.76 2.29
C LEU A 237 27.30 8.38 3.38
N CYS A 238 26.30 9.17 2.97
CA CYS A 238 25.28 9.69 3.87
C CYS A 238 24.08 8.72 3.88
N ALA A 239 23.87 8.05 5.01
CA ALA A 239 22.68 7.25 5.20
C ALA A 239 21.51 8.12 5.67
N VAL A 240 20.37 7.99 5.01
CA VAL A 240 19.12 8.68 5.35
C VAL A 240 18.00 7.67 5.54
N VAL A 241 17.23 7.84 6.60
CA VAL A 241 16.07 7.01 6.91
C VAL A 241 14.81 7.87 6.92
N VAL A 242 13.86 7.55 6.03
CA VAL A 242 12.53 8.16 5.98
C VAL A 242 11.51 7.14 6.47
N GLY A 243 10.86 7.44 7.57
CA GLY A 243 9.85 6.60 8.17
C GLY A 243 9.80 6.70 9.67
N ASP A 244 8.84 6.02 10.27
CA ASP A 244 8.60 5.99 11.70
C ASP A 244 8.17 4.59 12.13
N GLY A 245 8.27 4.30 13.42
CA GLY A 245 7.87 3.03 13.99
C GLY A 245 8.54 2.74 15.33
N PRO A 246 8.19 1.61 15.96
CA PRO A 246 8.65 1.28 17.30
C PRO A 246 10.19 1.14 17.44
N GLU A 247 10.93 0.93 16.34
CA GLU A 247 12.38 0.82 16.37
C GLU A 247 13.10 2.17 16.25
N LEU A 248 12.40 3.30 16.01
CA LEU A 248 13.04 4.59 15.73
C LEU A 248 14.05 5.01 16.80
N GLU A 249 13.66 5.02 18.07
CA GLU A 249 14.52 5.49 19.16
C GLU A 249 15.74 4.57 19.36
N SER A 250 15.57 3.26 19.24
CA SER A 250 16.68 2.30 19.32
C SER A 250 17.65 2.44 18.15
N LEU A 251 17.15 2.72 16.95
CA LEU A 251 17.97 2.96 15.77
C LEU A 251 18.75 4.26 15.88
N ARG A 252 18.13 5.34 16.34
CA ARG A 252 18.82 6.63 16.59
C ARG A 252 19.96 6.49 17.59
N ALA A 253 19.72 5.78 18.69
CA ALA A 253 20.75 5.55 19.70
C ALA A 253 21.93 4.72 19.17
N ARG A 254 21.66 3.76 18.29
CA ARG A 254 22.67 2.86 17.73
C ARG A 254 23.46 3.46 16.56
N PHE A 255 22.83 4.36 15.80
CA PHE A 255 23.39 4.96 14.58
C PHE A 255 23.27 6.50 14.63
N PRO A 256 24.06 7.18 15.51
CA PRO A 256 23.91 8.62 15.75
C PRO A 256 24.25 9.50 14.53
N ASP A 257 25.07 9.01 13.60
CA ASP A 257 25.49 9.75 12.39
C ASP A 257 24.49 9.63 11.24
N VAL A 258 23.44 8.83 11.39
CA VAL A 258 22.39 8.63 10.37
C VAL A 258 21.35 9.74 10.46
N HIS A 259 20.98 10.30 9.31
CA HIS A 259 19.88 11.27 9.25
C HIS A 259 18.51 10.57 9.27
N PHE A 260 17.80 10.65 10.40
CA PHE A 260 16.44 10.16 10.55
C PHE A 260 15.43 11.29 10.29
N ALA A 261 14.86 11.35 9.08
CA ALA A 261 13.89 12.37 8.68
C ALA A 261 12.48 12.17 9.30
N GLY A 262 12.24 11.03 9.95
CA GLY A 262 10.95 10.72 10.56
C GLY A 262 9.87 10.37 9.54
N HIS A 263 8.61 10.44 9.97
CA HIS A 263 7.47 10.26 9.09
C HIS A 263 7.26 11.50 8.24
N LEU A 264 7.36 11.36 6.93
CA LEU A 264 7.17 12.47 5.99
C LEU A 264 5.90 12.26 5.15
N PRO A 265 5.24 13.37 4.74
CA PRO A 265 4.22 13.33 3.70
C PRO A 265 4.75 12.72 2.41
N ARG A 266 3.86 12.08 1.64
CA ARG A 266 4.27 11.38 0.41
C ARG A 266 5.07 12.25 -0.59
N PRO A 267 4.70 13.51 -0.90
CA PRO A 267 5.50 14.34 -1.81
C PRO A 267 6.94 14.56 -1.34
N GLU A 268 7.14 14.69 -0.03
CA GLU A 268 8.48 14.83 0.55
C GLU A 268 9.25 13.52 0.54
N THR A 269 8.58 12.39 0.82
CA THR A 269 9.18 11.06 0.68
C THR A 269 9.67 10.82 -0.75
N LEU A 270 8.85 11.13 -1.76
CA LEU A 270 9.22 11.00 -3.18
C LEU A 270 10.37 11.94 -3.55
N ARG A 271 10.44 13.15 -2.96
CA ARG A 271 11.57 14.07 -3.13
C ARG A 271 12.88 13.47 -2.59
N TRP A 272 12.84 12.82 -1.42
CA TRP A 272 13.99 12.10 -0.89
C TRP A 272 14.41 10.94 -1.80
N ILE A 273 13.45 10.19 -2.35
CA ILE A 273 13.76 9.12 -3.31
C ILE A 273 14.45 9.69 -4.54
N ALA A 274 13.90 10.77 -5.14
CA ALA A 274 14.50 11.41 -6.31
C ALA A 274 15.90 11.98 -6.05
N ALA A 275 16.20 12.42 -4.82
CA ALA A 275 17.50 12.97 -4.42
C ALA A 275 18.57 11.90 -4.13
N ALA A 276 18.18 10.65 -3.91
CA ALA A 276 19.08 9.57 -3.52
C ALA A 276 19.93 9.05 -4.69
N ASP A 277 21.07 8.48 -4.38
CA ASP A 277 21.92 7.73 -5.32
C ASP A 277 21.56 6.24 -5.34
N VAL A 278 21.05 5.73 -4.22
CA VAL A 278 20.61 4.35 -4.08
C VAL A 278 19.52 4.24 -3.02
N LEU A 279 18.51 3.42 -3.30
CA LEU A 279 17.56 2.96 -2.30
C LEU A 279 18.02 1.60 -1.75
N VAL A 280 18.01 1.45 -0.42
CA VAL A 280 18.39 0.19 0.24
C VAL A 280 17.19 -0.40 0.97
N SER A 281 16.94 -1.70 0.77
CA SER A 281 15.85 -2.45 1.41
C SER A 281 16.33 -3.80 1.93
N ALA A 282 16.38 -3.94 3.26
CA ALA A 282 16.74 -5.21 3.92
C ALA A 282 15.52 -6.01 4.40
N SER A 283 14.32 -5.70 3.94
CA SER A 283 13.05 -6.30 4.38
C SER A 283 13.08 -7.83 4.29
N ALA A 284 12.66 -8.50 5.37
CA ALA A 284 12.55 -9.96 5.40
C ALA A 284 11.39 -10.46 4.55
N HIS A 285 10.31 -9.69 4.50
CA HIS A 285 9.09 -10.04 3.78
C HIS A 285 8.58 -8.83 3.01
N GLU A 286 8.42 -8.99 1.72
CA GLU A 286 7.76 -8.04 0.82
C GLU A 286 6.80 -8.79 -0.11
N GLY A 287 5.73 -8.11 -0.52
CA GLY A 287 4.95 -8.55 -1.67
C GLY A 287 5.47 -7.86 -2.92
N ALA A 288 4.85 -6.71 -3.24
CA ALA A 288 5.23 -5.82 -4.33
C ALA A 288 5.54 -4.43 -3.74
N PRO A 289 6.75 -4.20 -3.18
CA PRO A 289 7.05 -2.97 -2.44
C PRO A 289 6.95 -1.74 -3.33
N SER A 290 6.06 -0.81 -2.98
CA SER A 290 5.83 0.40 -3.75
C SER A 290 7.08 1.28 -3.82
N VAL A 291 7.81 1.39 -2.71
CA VAL A 291 9.02 2.23 -2.63
C VAL A 291 10.12 1.79 -3.60
N VAL A 292 10.29 0.49 -3.82
CA VAL A 292 11.24 -0.05 -4.81
C VAL A 292 10.80 0.34 -6.21
N ARG A 293 9.51 0.20 -6.50
CA ARG A 293 8.95 0.56 -7.81
C ARG A 293 8.99 2.07 -8.05
N GLU A 294 8.76 2.87 -7.02
CA GLU A 294 8.88 4.33 -7.05
C GLU A 294 10.33 4.75 -7.33
N ALA A 295 11.29 4.17 -6.64
CA ALA A 295 12.72 4.43 -6.87
C ALA A 295 13.12 4.07 -8.32
N ARG A 296 12.72 2.90 -8.81
CA ARG A 296 13.02 2.48 -10.18
C ARG A 296 12.34 3.35 -11.23
N ALA A 297 11.11 3.78 -11.00
CA ALA A 297 10.42 4.71 -11.89
C ALA A 297 11.08 6.10 -11.95
N LEU A 298 11.75 6.52 -10.86
CA LEU A 298 12.53 7.75 -10.79
C LEU A 298 14.00 7.57 -11.23
N GLY A 299 14.36 6.39 -11.77
CA GLY A 299 15.72 6.10 -12.23
C GLY A 299 16.72 5.82 -11.11
N VAL A 300 16.29 5.71 -9.86
CA VAL A 300 17.16 5.46 -8.70
C VAL A 300 17.43 3.95 -8.61
N PRO A 301 18.71 3.51 -8.59
CA PRO A 301 19.06 2.12 -8.39
C PRO A 301 18.66 1.64 -6.99
N VAL A 302 18.39 0.33 -6.89
CA VAL A 302 17.95 -0.30 -5.66
C VAL A 302 18.88 -1.46 -5.31
N VAL A 303 19.33 -1.50 -4.06
CA VAL A 303 19.97 -2.68 -3.44
C VAL A 303 19.00 -3.28 -2.45
N ALA A 304 18.62 -4.54 -2.64
CA ALA A 304 17.64 -5.19 -1.79
C ALA A 304 18.03 -6.61 -1.41
N VAL A 305 17.49 -7.09 -0.29
CA VAL A 305 17.52 -8.51 0.06
C VAL A 305 16.43 -9.23 -0.75
N PRO A 306 16.67 -10.47 -1.24
CA PRO A 306 15.65 -11.26 -1.91
C PRO A 306 14.40 -11.42 -1.05
N ALA A 307 13.28 -10.85 -1.50
CA ALA A 307 11.99 -10.94 -0.82
C ALA A 307 10.84 -10.79 -1.82
N GLY A 308 9.85 -11.68 -1.77
CA GLY A 308 8.65 -11.63 -2.61
C GLY A 308 8.97 -11.51 -4.10
N ASP A 309 8.26 -10.61 -4.78
CA ASP A 309 8.37 -10.42 -6.23
C ASP A 309 9.69 -9.74 -6.67
N LEU A 310 10.51 -9.23 -5.74
CA LEU A 310 11.80 -8.61 -6.07
C LEU A 310 12.73 -9.56 -6.83
N VAL A 311 12.67 -10.87 -6.56
CA VAL A 311 13.47 -11.88 -7.25
C VAL A 311 13.15 -11.89 -8.75
N ALA A 312 11.88 -11.96 -9.09
CA ALA A 312 11.45 -11.96 -10.49
C ALA A 312 11.62 -10.60 -11.19
N TRP A 313 11.62 -9.50 -10.43
CA TRP A 313 11.85 -8.17 -10.99
C TRP A 313 13.32 -7.93 -11.29
N ALA A 314 14.23 -8.39 -10.44
CA ALA A 314 15.68 -8.22 -10.64
C ALA A 314 16.19 -8.92 -11.91
N GLU A 315 15.54 -10.00 -12.34
CA GLU A 315 15.87 -10.67 -13.62
C GLU A 315 15.62 -9.79 -14.85
N ARG A 316 14.77 -8.76 -14.71
CA ARG A 316 14.31 -7.90 -15.82
C ARG A 316 14.72 -6.44 -15.66
N ASP A 317 15.20 -6.05 -14.49
CA ASP A 317 15.58 -4.68 -14.17
C ASP A 317 17.03 -4.63 -13.65
N PRO A 318 18.01 -4.23 -14.48
CA PRO A 318 19.41 -4.15 -14.09
C PRO A 318 19.70 -3.12 -12.99
N GLY A 319 18.76 -2.22 -12.73
CA GLY A 319 18.88 -1.26 -11.63
C GLY A 319 18.36 -1.78 -10.29
N LEU A 320 17.92 -3.04 -10.21
CA LEU A 320 17.57 -3.73 -8.97
C LEU A 320 18.58 -4.85 -8.69
N LEU A 321 19.51 -4.58 -7.76
CA LEU A 321 20.52 -5.54 -7.32
C LEU A 321 20.03 -6.26 -6.07
N LEU A 322 20.04 -7.59 -6.11
CA LEU A 322 19.75 -8.42 -4.94
C LEU A 322 21.04 -8.91 -4.27
N VAL A 323 21.10 -8.69 -2.97
CA VAL A 323 22.23 -9.13 -2.11
C VAL A 323 21.70 -10.05 -1.01
N ARG A 324 22.45 -11.10 -0.67
CA ARG A 324 22.11 -11.94 0.48
C ARG A 324 22.67 -11.29 1.74
N PRO A 325 21.93 -11.24 2.84
CA PRO A 325 22.50 -10.89 4.13
C PRO A 325 23.39 -12.07 4.57
N GLU A 326 24.66 -11.81 4.76
CA GLU A 326 25.57 -12.76 5.41
C GLU A 326 25.47 -12.66 6.92
#